data_f7a5527eced891a4467732ac63a00e54
#
_entry.id   f7a5527eced891a4467732ac63a00e54
#
_cell.length_a   1.000
_cell.length_b   1.000
_cell.length_c   1.000
_cell.angle_alpha   90.00
_cell.angle_beta   90.00
_cell.angle_gamma   90.00
#
_symmetry.space_group_name_H-M   'P 1'
#
loop_
_entity.id
_entity.type
_entity.pdbx_description
1 polymer ?
#
loop_
_entity_poly.entity_id
_entity_poly.type
_entity_poly.pdbx_seq_one_letter_code
_entity_poly.pdbx_strand_id
1 'polypeptide(L)'
;KMTKAYKLLPTSLLSDMDFLEKFLLGAIPKQRIEYYKKYLTITDKKYLDWAIEQVVAWNRLIPDDKVIHIHGDHDTVFPSQKIQNFINVKNGTHVMILNRSKWFNENLPRIILE
;
A
#
# COMPACT_ATOMS: atom_id res chain seq x y z
N LYS A 1 -21.70 1.83 -10.52
CA LYS A 1 -21.08 0.85 -11.47
C LYS A 1 -19.67 1.33 -11.75
N MET A 2 -18.70 0.81 -11.02
CA MET A 2 -17.30 1.05 -11.36
C MET A 2 -17.03 0.38 -12.72
N THR A 3 -16.64 1.19 -13.67
CA THR A 3 -16.24 0.74 -15.00
C THR A 3 -15.03 -0.19 -14.85
N LYS A 4 -14.98 -1.29 -15.59
CA LYS A 4 -13.85 -2.23 -15.62
C LYS A 4 -12.58 -1.62 -16.24
N ALA A 5 -12.39 -0.32 -16.04
CA ALA A 5 -11.25 0.45 -16.56
C ALA A 5 -9.88 -0.08 -16.08
N TYR A 6 -9.86 -0.76 -14.92
CA TYR A 6 -8.64 -1.43 -14.44
C TYR A 6 -8.15 -2.54 -15.36
N LYS A 7 -9.04 -3.15 -16.17
CA LYS A 7 -8.66 -4.15 -17.19
C LYS A 7 -7.89 -3.55 -18.37
N LEU A 8 -7.92 -2.22 -18.50
CA LEU A 8 -7.17 -1.47 -19.51
C LEU A 8 -5.80 -1.02 -19.01
N LEU A 9 -5.53 -1.12 -17.71
CA LEU A 9 -4.18 -0.91 -17.18
C LEU A 9 -3.34 -2.14 -17.57
N PRO A 10 -2.33 -1.99 -18.44
CA PRO A 10 -1.47 -3.11 -18.74
C PRO A 10 -0.75 -3.52 -17.46
N THR A 11 -1.04 -4.74 -16.98
CA THR A 11 -0.36 -5.32 -15.82
C THR A 11 1.15 -5.46 -16.02
N SER A 12 1.61 -5.35 -17.28
CA SER A 12 3.01 -5.16 -17.63
C SER A 12 3.62 -3.88 -17.02
N LEU A 13 2.81 -2.84 -16.72
CA LEU A 13 3.28 -1.66 -16.00
C LEU A 13 3.57 -1.96 -14.52
N LEU A 14 2.88 -2.92 -13.92
CA LEU A 14 3.13 -3.35 -12.54
C LEU A 14 4.36 -4.25 -12.43
N SER A 15 4.75 -4.89 -13.52
CA SER A 15 6.04 -5.59 -13.62
C SER A 15 7.20 -4.65 -13.97
N ASP A 16 6.90 -3.42 -14.37
CA ASP A 16 7.90 -2.39 -14.61
C ASP A 16 8.35 -1.82 -13.25
N MET A 17 9.58 -2.15 -12.87
CA MET A 17 10.18 -1.72 -11.62
C MET A 17 10.25 -0.19 -11.50
N ASP A 18 10.41 0.53 -12.62
CA ASP A 18 10.45 2.00 -12.62
C ASP A 18 9.09 2.61 -12.30
N PHE A 19 8.01 1.95 -12.73
CA PHE A 19 6.65 2.37 -12.39
C PHE A 19 6.35 2.09 -10.91
N LEU A 20 6.70 0.90 -10.42
CA LEU A 20 6.55 0.55 -9.00
C LEU A 20 7.38 1.47 -8.11
N GLU A 21 8.60 1.80 -8.54
CA GLU A 21 9.48 2.73 -7.85
C GLU A 21 8.85 4.12 -7.70
N LYS A 22 8.33 4.68 -8.78
CA LYS A 22 7.74 6.02 -8.79
C LYS A 22 6.38 6.09 -8.07
N PHE A 23 5.57 5.05 -8.22
CA PHE A 23 4.17 5.08 -7.78
C PHE A 23 3.95 4.54 -6.37
N LEU A 24 4.59 3.40 -6.02
CA LEU A 24 4.38 2.76 -4.72
C LEU A 24 5.37 3.23 -3.66
N LEU A 25 6.57 3.52 -4.06
CA LEU A 25 7.66 3.75 -3.11
C LEU A 25 7.86 5.24 -2.82
N GLY A 26 7.34 6.14 -3.65
CA GLY A 26 7.61 7.57 -3.51
C GLY A 26 9.11 7.87 -3.60
N ALA A 27 9.56 8.96 -3.03
CA ALA A 27 10.99 9.34 -3.03
C ALA A 27 11.81 8.47 -2.06
N ILE A 28 12.12 7.23 -2.48
CA ILE A 28 13.01 6.35 -1.71
C ILE A 28 14.46 6.59 -2.13
N PRO A 29 15.39 6.65 -1.16
CA PRO A 29 16.82 6.69 -1.47
C PRO A 29 17.24 5.50 -2.33
N LYS A 30 17.99 5.74 -3.40
CA LYS A 30 18.43 4.71 -4.37
C LYS A 30 19.03 3.46 -3.71
N GLN A 31 19.74 3.63 -2.59
CA GLN A 31 20.34 2.54 -1.82
C GLN A 31 19.31 1.54 -1.26
N ARG A 32 18.06 1.96 -1.04
CA ARG A 32 16.99 1.08 -0.58
C ARG A 32 16.23 0.40 -1.73
N ILE A 33 16.33 0.91 -2.95
CA ILE A 33 15.65 0.36 -4.12
C ILE A 33 16.13 -1.06 -4.41
N GLU A 34 17.43 -1.31 -4.33
CA GLU A 34 18.00 -2.66 -4.52
C GLU A 34 17.50 -3.65 -3.45
N TYR A 35 17.31 -3.17 -2.24
CA TYR A 35 16.75 -3.97 -1.16
C TYR A 35 15.30 -4.37 -1.47
N TYR A 36 14.50 -3.44 -2.00
CA TYR A 36 13.12 -3.74 -2.42
C TYR A 36 13.07 -4.68 -3.63
N LYS A 37 13.94 -4.49 -4.61
CA LYS A 37 14.05 -5.40 -5.77
C LYS A 37 14.25 -6.85 -5.35
N LYS A 38 14.99 -7.09 -4.28
CA LYS A 38 15.22 -8.43 -3.75
C LYS A 38 13.96 -9.07 -3.15
N TYR A 39 13.04 -8.27 -2.59
CA TYR A 39 11.83 -8.76 -1.91
C TYR A 39 10.55 -8.63 -2.73
N LEU A 40 10.51 -7.72 -3.71
CA LEU A 40 9.38 -7.57 -4.65
C LEU A 40 9.54 -8.55 -5.82
N THR A 41 9.63 -9.84 -5.52
CA THR A 41 9.85 -10.89 -6.53
C THR A 41 8.55 -11.40 -7.16
N ILE A 42 7.39 -10.89 -6.76
CA ILE A 42 6.10 -11.34 -7.28
C ILE A 42 5.83 -10.60 -8.59
N THR A 43 6.27 -11.20 -9.68
CA THR A 43 6.04 -10.73 -11.05
C THR A 43 5.04 -11.59 -11.81
N ASP A 44 4.38 -12.54 -11.14
CA ASP A 44 3.38 -13.40 -11.77
C ASP A 44 2.15 -12.56 -12.15
N LYS A 45 1.96 -12.43 -13.46
CA LYS A 45 0.87 -11.66 -14.04
C LYS A 45 -0.50 -12.16 -13.59
N LYS A 46 -0.70 -13.46 -13.48
CA LYS A 46 -1.99 -14.03 -13.06
C LYS A 46 -2.33 -13.68 -11.63
N TYR A 47 -1.30 -13.72 -10.75
CA TYR A 47 -1.46 -13.30 -9.37
C TYR A 47 -1.79 -11.81 -9.25
N LEU A 48 -1.10 -10.96 -10.00
CA LEU A 48 -1.33 -9.51 -9.99
C LEU A 48 -2.73 -9.16 -10.52
N ASP A 49 -3.15 -9.79 -11.63
CA ASP A 49 -4.50 -9.61 -12.18
C ASP A 49 -5.57 -10.01 -11.16
N TRP A 50 -5.40 -11.17 -10.53
CA TRP A 50 -6.30 -11.64 -9.48
C TRP A 50 -6.32 -10.68 -8.28
N ALA A 51 -5.17 -10.26 -7.78
CA ALA A 51 -5.07 -9.36 -6.63
C ALA A 51 -5.76 -8.01 -6.88
N ILE A 52 -5.53 -7.42 -8.07
CA ILE A 52 -6.19 -6.19 -8.48
C ILE A 52 -7.72 -6.39 -8.57
N GLU A 53 -8.16 -7.50 -9.14
CA GLU A 53 -9.59 -7.81 -9.23
C GLU A 53 -10.23 -7.92 -7.83
N GLN A 54 -9.56 -8.56 -6.86
CA GLN A 54 -10.04 -8.64 -5.48
C GLN A 54 -10.15 -7.26 -4.83
N VAL A 55 -9.14 -6.41 -5.00
CA VAL A 55 -9.14 -5.04 -4.44
C VAL A 55 -10.26 -4.20 -5.05
N VAL A 56 -10.44 -4.26 -6.38
CA VAL A 56 -11.46 -3.46 -7.08
C VAL A 56 -12.88 -3.98 -6.84
N ALA A 57 -13.03 -5.30 -6.69
CA ALA A 57 -14.32 -5.94 -6.38
C ALA A 57 -14.68 -5.87 -4.89
N TRP A 58 -13.78 -5.37 -4.04
CA TRP A 58 -14.02 -5.24 -2.60
C TRP A 58 -15.19 -4.30 -2.34
N ASN A 59 -16.23 -4.82 -1.75
CA ASN A 59 -17.50 -4.09 -1.53
C ASN A 59 -17.83 -3.85 -0.06
N ARG A 60 -16.88 -4.11 0.87
CA ARG A 60 -17.09 -3.81 2.28
C ARG A 60 -17.12 -2.29 2.46
N LEU A 61 -18.27 -1.77 2.86
CA LEU A 61 -18.50 -0.33 3.07
C LEU A 61 -18.26 0.09 4.53
N ILE A 62 -18.35 -0.86 5.46
CA ILE A 62 -18.23 -0.59 6.90
C ILE A 62 -16.92 -1.23 7.38
N PRO A 63 -16.03 -0.44 8.00
CA PRO A 63 -14.84 -0.98 8.65
C PRO A 63 -15.24 -2.00 9.74
N ASP A 64 -14.38 -2.99 9.96
CA ASP A 64 -14.54 -3.91 11.09
C ASP A 64 -14.05 -3.21 12.35
N ASP A 65 -14.88 -3.09 13.36
CA ASP A 65 -14.60 -2.43 14.65
C ASP A 65 -13.48 -3.14 15.45
N LYS A 66 -13.21 -4.41 15.12
CA LYS A 66 -12.15 -5.21 15.73
C LYS A 66 -10.79 -5.02 15.05
N VAL A 67 -10.76 -4.28 13.95
CA VAL A 67 -9.53 -4.03 13.18
C VAL A 67 -9.00 -2.62 13.47
N ILE A 68 -7.82 -2.52 14.02
CA ILE A 68 -7.12 -1.25 14.17
C ILE A 68 -6.46 -0.92 12.83
N HIS A 69 -6.92 0.16 12.20
CA HIS A 69 -6.38 0.62 10.95
C HIS A 69 -5.30 1.69 11.19
N ILE A 70 -4.10 1.44 10.70
CA ILE A 70 -2.99 2.41 10.74
C ILE A 70 -2.71 2.82 9.30
N HIS A 71 -2.67 4.12 9.01
CA HIS A 71 -2.55 4.64 7.65
C HIS A 71 -1.64 5.86 7.56
N GLY A 72 -0.93 5.99 6.43
CA GLY A 72 -0.03 7.12 6.18
C GLY A 72 -0.73 8.27 5.44
N ASP A 73 -0.50 9.51 5.88
CA ASP A 73 -1.11 10.69 5.25
C ASP A 73 -0.50 11.05 3.88
N HIS A 74 0.63 10.43 3.51
CA HIS A 74 1.27 10.55 2.20
C HIS A 74 1.11 9.28 1.33
N ASP A 75 0.10 8.44 1.64
CA ASP A 75 -0.24 7.30 0.80
C ASP A 75 -0.90 7.79 -0.49
N THR A 76 -0.19 7.62 -1.62
CA THR A 76 -0.67 7.99 -2.96
C THR A 76 -1.48 6.88 -3.62
N VAL A 77 -1.40 5.65 -3.11
CA VAL A 77 -2.16 4.50 -3.63
C VAL A 77 -3.58 4.51 -3.07
N PHE A 78 -3.70 4.68 -1.76
CA PHE A 78 -4.97 4.83 -1.06
C PHE A 78 -5.00 6.16 -0.31
N PRO A 79 -5.44 7.25 -0.95
CA PRO A 79 -5.43 8.58 -0.33
C PRO A 79 -6.23 8.63 0.97
N SER A 80 -5.60 9.08 2.04
CA SER A 80 -6.17 9.12 3.41
C SER A 80 -7.45 9.91 3.52
N GLN A 81 -7.69 10.89 2.63
CA GLN A 81 -8.91 11.70 2.59
C GLN A 81 -10.19 10.89 2.36
N LYS A 82 -10.05 9.66 1.84
CA LYS A 82 -11.18 8.74 1.57
C LYS A 82 -11.35 7.67 2.64
N ILE A 83 -10.49 7.69 3.67
CA ILE A 83 -10.45 6.66 4.71
C ILE A 83 -10.92 7.27 6.03
N GLN A 84 -11.73 6.54 6.77
CA GLN A 84 -12.23 6.95 8.07
C GLN A 84 -11.70 6.02 9.17
N ASN A 85 -11.64 6.54 10.40
CA ASN A 85 -11.31 5.76 11.60
C ASN A 85 -9.96 5.03 11.51
N PHE A 86 -8.87 5.79 11.33
CA PHE A 86 -7.53 5.23 11.31
C PHE A 86 -6.56 6.02 12.20
N ILE A 87 -5.51 5.36 12.64
CA ILE A 87 -4.36 6.00 13.30
C ILE A 87 -3.46 6.58 12.22
N ASN A 88 -3.29 7.90 12.22
CA ASN A 88 -2.49 8.57 11.21
C ASN A 88 -0.99 8.46 11.50
N VAL A 89 -0.21 8.03 10.50
CA VAL A 89 1.25 8.06 10.51
C VAL A 89 1.73 9.23 9.65
N LYS A 90 2.23 10.27 10.31
CA LYS A 90 2.69 11.49 9.64
C LYS A 90 3.80 11.19 8.62
N ASN A 91 3.62 11.71 7.39
CA ASN A 91 4.49 11.46 6.23
C ASN A 91 4.67 9.96 5.92
N GLY A 92 3.74 9.10 6.33
CA GLY A 92 3.71 7.68 5.96
C GLY A 92 3.24 7.51 4.52
N THR A 93 3.97 6.72 3.72
CA THR A 93 3.57 6.34 2.36
C THR A 93 2.84 5.00 2.38
N HIS A 94 2.45 4.47 1.21
CA HIS A 94 1.85 3.14 1.10
C HIS A 94 2.70 2.03 1.74
N VAL A 95 4.01 2.16 1.68
CA VAL A 95 4.98 1.24 2.31
C VAL A 95 5.54 1.81 3.63
N MET A 96 4.74 2.53 4.39
CA MET A 96 5.16 3.23 5.59
C MET A 96 5.83 2.35 6.65
N ILE A 97 5.53 1.06 6.70
CA ILE A 97 6.17 0.12 7.61
C ILE A 97 7.71 0.11 7.43
N LEU A 98 8.17 0.43 6.25
CA LEU A 98 9.58 0.48 5.91
C LEU A 98 10.18 1.88 6.12
N ASN A 99 9.46 2.93 5.72
CA ASN A 99 9.97 4.30 5.81
C ASN A 99 9.65 4.99 7.12
N ARG A 100 8.77 4.41 7.94
CA ARG A 100 8.37 4.85 9.29
C ARG A 100 8.60 3.78 10.36
N SER A 101 9.56 2.89 10.15
CA SER A 101 9.87 1.79 11.07
C SER A 101 10.08 2.25 12.53
N LYS A 102 10.72 3.41 12.72
CA LYS A 102 10.88 4.00 14.07
C LYS A 102 9.53 4.27 14.73
N TRP A 103 8.59 4.88 14.01
CA TRP A 103 7.25 5.14 14.53
C TRP A 103 6.54 3.84 14.93
N PHE A 104 6.63 2.81 14.09
CA PHE A 104 6.04 1.49 14.38
C PHE A 104 6.67 0.85 15.61
N ASN A 105 7.99 0.86 15.73
CA ASN A 105 8.68 0.29 16.90
C ASN A 105 8.27 0.99 18.21
N GLU A 106 8.03 2.28 18.18
CA GLU A 106 7.67 3.08 19.35
C GLU A 106 6.18 2.96 19.72
N ASN A 107 5.29 2.82 18.75
CA ASN A 107 3.84 2.92 18.97
C ASN A 107 3.10 1.58 18.89
N LEU A 108 3.54 0.66 18.00
CA LEU A 108 2.83 -0.59 17.76
C LEU A 108 2.67 -1.47 19.03
N PRO A 109 3.70 -1.63 19.89
CA PRO A 109 3.54 -2.43 21.11
C PRO A 109 2.42 -1.90 22.02
N ARG A 110 2.30 -0.58 22.14
CA ARG A 110 1.25 0.06 22.94
C ARG A 110 -0.13 -0.11 22.32
N ILE A 111 -0.24 0.04 20.98
CA ILE A 111 -1.49 -0.13 20.24
C ILE A 111 -2.04 -1.56 20.36
N ILE A 112 -1.14 -2.57 20.42
CA ILE A 112 -1.55 -3.98 20.53
C ILE A 112 -1.95 -4.36 21.98
N LEU A 113 -1.37 -3.70 22.96
CA LEU A 113 -1.56 -4.03 24.38
C LEU A 113 -2.75 -3.29 25.02
N GLU A 114 -3.27 -2.27 24.37
CA GLU A 114 -4.49 -1.55 24.77
C GLU A 114 -5.74 -2.25 24.20
#